data_7db2d9dc33d752a8354d622a7fe21929
#
_entry.id   7db2d9dc33d752a8354d622a7fe21929
#
_cell.length_a   1.000
_cell.length_b   1.000
_cell.length_c   1.000
_cell.angle_alpha   90.00
_cell.angle_beta   90.00
_cell.angle_gamma   90.00
#
_symmetry.space_group_name_H-M   'P 1'
#
loop_
_entity.id
_entity.type
_entity.pdbx_description
1 polymer ?
#
loop_
_entity_poly.entity_id
_entity_poly.type
_entity_poly.pdbx_seq_one_letter_code
_entity_poly.pdbx_strand_id
1 'polypeptide(L)'
;MRSYLSCEENRAFLKGKLLFNEHIKQNLIHKERFFTSNDEFVLDIAPNRLIKSTLNFLKSKTSLNKFRLIKAMQMLDEVEFSKNYEKDFSYKISRHFDYYENLLLWCKIFLKNESFMPYHGKNEAFALLFPMEKIFEDYVAYML
;
A
#
# COMPACT_ATOMS: atom_id res chain seq x y z
N MET A 1 3.19 5.48 5.82
CA MET A 1 1.94 6.28 5.83
C MET A 1 0.95 5.62 6.75
N ARG A 2 0.21 6.38 7.55
CA ARG A 2 -0.95 5.91 8.31
C ARG A 2 -2.16 6.75 7.92
N SER A 3 -3.34 6.18 8.00
CA SER A 3 -4.59 6.90 7.68
C SER A 3 -5.67 6.52 8.67
N TYR A 4 -6.66 7.40 8.79
CA TYR A 4 -7.87 7.09 9.56
C TYR A 4 -8.78 6.22 8.72
N LEU A 5 -9.23 5.10 9.30
CA LEU A 5 -10.22 4.21 8.75
C LEU A 5 -11.42 4.21 9.69
N SER A 6 -12.60 4.52 9.15
CA SER A 6 -13.84 4.42 9.92
C SER A 6 -14.24 2.96 10.06
N CYS A 7 -14.28 2.49 11.29
CA CYS A 7 -14.65 1.12 11.64
C CYS A 7 -16.00 1.12 12.35
N GLU A 8 -16.92 0.28 11.87
CA GLU A 8 -18.21 0.05 12.50
C GLU A 8 -18.20 -1.32 13.16
N GLU A 9 -18.39 -1.35 14.46
CA GLU A 9 -18.32 -2.60 15.23
C GLU A 9 -19.34 -2.64 16.36
N ASN A 10 -19.75 -3.88 16.72
CA ASN A 10 -20.61 -4.17 17.85
C ASN A 10 -19.75 -4.58 19.05
N ARG A 11 -19.59 -3.68 20.03
CA ARG A 11 -18.66 -3.82 21.16
C ARG A 11 -19.42 -3.85 22.50
N ALA A 12 -18.79 -4.41 23.53
CA ALA A 12 -19.32 -4.40 24.91
C ALA A 12 -19.10 -3.05 25.63
N PHE A 13 -18.43 -2.07 24.99
CA PHE A 13 -18.20 -0.74 25.54
C PHE A 13 -18.41 0.34 24.48
N LEU A 14 -18.82 1.51 24.90
CA LEU A 14 -19.04 2.65 24.04
C LEU A 14 -17.71 3.27 23.62
N LYS A 15 -17.41 3.27 22.30
CA LYS A 15 -16.24 3.94 21.72
C LYS A 15 -16.65 4.63 20.43
N GLY A 16 -16.46 5.94 20.38
CA GLY A 16 -16.82 6.75 19.20
C GLY A 16 -18.31 7.11 19.16
N LYS A 17 -18.88 7.13 17.98
CA LYS A 17 -20.27 7.55 17.73
C LYS A 17 -21.22 6.35 17.74
N LEU A 18 -22.27 6.40 18.55
CA LEU A 18 -23.32 5.37 18.54
C LEU A 18 -24.17 5.50 17.26
N LEU A 19 -24.29 4.41 16.54
CA LEU A 19 -25.16 4.28 15.37
C LEU A 19 -26.52 3.73 15.80
N PHE A 20 -27.44 4.60 16.18
CA PHE A 20 -28.73 4.24 16.78
C PHE A 20 -29.55 3.23 15.96
N ASN A 21 -29.63 3.44 14.65
CA ASN A 21 -30.44 2.57 13.80
C ASN A 21 -29.91 1.14 13.77
N GLU A 22 -28.59 0.98 13.64
CA GLU A 22 -27.94 -0.33 13.61
C GLU A 22 -27.90 -0.94 15.02
N HIS A 23 -27.70 -0.10 16.05
CA HIS A 23 -27.72 -0.53 17.43
C HIS A 23 -29.10 -1.13 17.81
N ILE A 24 -30.20 -0.47 17.46
CA ILE A 24 -31.55 -0.99 17.72
C ILE A 24 -31.79 -2.31 16.96
N LYS A 25 -31.38 -2.39 15.69
CA LYS A 25 -31.55 -3.60 14.90
C LYS A 25 -30.78 -4.81 15.43
N GLN A 26 -29.55 -4.61 15.86
CA GLN A 26 -28.67 -5.70 16.25
C GLN A 26 -28.68 -6.01 17.74
N ASN A 27 -28.90 -5.01 18.59
CA ASN A 27 -28.78 -5.12 20.05
C ASN A 27 -30.12 -5.03 20.78
N LEU A 28 -31.24 -5.28 20.13
CA LEU A 28 -32.57 -5.28 20.79
C LEU A 28 -32.60 -6.24 21.99
N ILE A 29 -31.94 -7.39 21.87
CA ILE A 29 -31.86 -8.43 22.91
C ILE A 29 -30.54 -8.26 23.71
N HIS A 30 -29.43 -7.89 23.03
CA HIS A 30 -28.11 -7.75 23.63
C HIS A 30 -27.85 -6.32 24.10
N LYS A 31 -28.53 -5.91 25.18
CA LYS A 31 -28.47 -4.55 25.75
C LYS A 31 -27.09 -4.17 26.31
N GLU A 32 -26.22 -5.13 26.53
CA GLU A 32 -24.84 -4.96 27.00
C GLU A 32 -23.87 -4.56 25.88
N ARG A 33 -24.33 -4.51 24.61
CA ARG A 33 -23.47 -4.16 23.46
C ARG A 33 -23.88 -2.83 22.86
N PHE A 34 -22.92 -2.18 22.22
CA PHE A 34 -23.09 -0.90 21.55
C PHE A 34 -22.58 -1.01 20.11
N PHE A 35 -23.44 -0.71 19.14
CA PHE A 35 -23.04 -0.62 17.74
C PHE A 35 -22.49 0.79 17.47
N THR A 36 -21.19 0.90 17.29
CA THR A 36 -20.48 2.19 17.24
C THR A 36 -19.63 2.32 16.00
N SER A 37 -19.48 3.56 15.51
CA SER A 37 -18.52 3.95 14.50
C SER A 37 -17.42 4.77 15.15
N ASN A 38 -16.16 4.40 14.90
CA ASN A 38 -14.99 5.13 15.35
C ASN A 38 -13.90 5.14 14.27
N ASP A 39 -13.11 6.20 14.24
CA ASP A 39 -11.98 6.31 13.34
C ASP A 39 -10.73 5.72 14.01
N GLU A 40 -10.13 4.74 13.37
CA GLU A 40 -8.88 4.12 13.83
C GLU A 40 -7.71 4.54 12.94
N PHE A 41 -6.61 4.92 13.57
CA PHE A 41 -5.39 5.34 12.89
C PHE A 41 -4.53 4.12 12.56
N VAL A 42 -4.71 3.58 11.36
CA VAL A 42 -4.16 2.29 10.95
C VAL A 42 -2.98 2.45 9.99
N LEU A 43 -2.06 1.49 10.07
CA LEU A 43 -0.96 1.34 9.11
C LEU A 43 -1.37 0.48 7.91
N ASP A 44 -2.34 -0.43 8.09
CA ASP A 44 -2.78 -1.35 7.05
C ASP A 44 -3.74 -0.67 6.06
N ILE A 45 -3.16 0.04 5.11
CA ILE A 45 -3.84 0.76 4.03
C ILE A 45 -3.35 0.28 2.67
N ALA A 46 -4.15 0.48 1.62
CA ALA A 46 -3.86 0.00 0.26
C ALA A 46 -2.44 0.35 -0.23
N PRO A 47 -1.92 1.59 -0.12
CA PRO A 47 -0.55 1.91 -0.50
C PRO A 47 0.50 1.07 0.21
N ASN A 48 0.36 0.84 1.52
CA ASN A 48 1.33 0.07 2.29
C ASN A 48 1.26 -1.43 1.95
N ARG A 49 0.07 -1.96 1.66
CA ARG A 49 -0.12 -3.34 1.16
C ARG A 49 0.60 -3.56 -0.17
N LEU A 50 0.49 -2.59 -1.09
CA LEU A 50 1.19 -2.64 -2.38
C LEU A 50 2.71 -2.61 -2.18
N ILE A 51 3.22 -1.74 -1.30
CA ILE A 51 4.64 -1.65 -0.99
C ILE A 51 5.14 -2.98 -0.41
N LYS A 52 4.44 -3.54 0.58
CA LYS A 52 4.82 -4.83 1.19
C LYS A 52 4.84 -5.96 0.16
N SER A 53 3.83 -6.01 -0.71
CA SER A 53 3.76 -7.00 -1.80
C SER A 53 4.91 -6.86 -2.79
N THR A 54 5.28 -5.62 -3.14
CA THR A 54 6.43 -5.33 -4.01
C THR A 54 7.75 -5.73 -3.36
N LEU A 55 7.94 -5.43 -2.08
CA LEU A 55 9.14 -5.84 -1.34
C LEU A 55 9.29 -7.37 -1.30
N ASN A 56 8.18 -8.09 -1.12
CA ASN A 56 8.19 -9.55 -1.15
C ASN A 56 8.53 -10.08 -2.54
N PHE A 57 8.01 -9.50 -3.60
CA PHE A 57 8.37 -9.82 -4.98
C PHE A 57 9.86 -9.61 -5.23
N LEU A 58 10.39 -8.44 -4.87
CA LEU A 58 11.81 -8.11 -5.03
C LEU A 58 12.72 -9.04 -4.23
N LYS A 59 12.31 -9.44 -3.02
CA LYS A 59 13.06 -10.40 -2.19
C LYS A 59 13.30 -11.73 -2.91
N SER A 60 12.35 -12.18 -3.74
CA SER A 60 12.48 -13.41 -4.52
C SER A 60 13.39 -13.26 -5.75
N LYS A 61 13.53 -12.03 -6.28
CA LYS A 61 14.24 -11.75 -7.55
C LYS A 61 15.67 -11.24 -7.37
N THR A 62 16.00 -10.64 -6.21
CA THR A 62 17.34 -10.07 -5.98
C THR A 62 18.16 -10.85 -4.96
N SER A 63 19.46 -10.97 -5.22
CA SER A 63 20.45 -11.47 -4.27
C SER A 63 21.11 -10.32 -3.48
N LEU A 64 21.17 -9.13 -4.07
CA LEU A 64 21.79 -7.96 -3.48
C LEU A 64 20.86 -7.24 -2.50
N ASN A 65 21.43 -6.65 -1.47
CA ASN A 65 20.71 -5.81 -0.50
C ASN A 65 19.52 -6.49 0.23
N LYS A 66 19.49 -7.81 0.34
CA LYS A 66 18.43 -8.58 1.04
C LYS A 66 18.19 -8.06 2.46
N PHE A 67 19.22 -7.65 3.16
CA PHE A 67 19.11 -7.11 4.51
C PHE A 67 18.21 -5.85 4.55
N ARG A 68 18.38 -4.94 3.58
CA ARG A 68 17.55 -3.72 3.50
C ARG A 68 16.09 -4.04 3.21
N LEU A 69 15.84 -5.03 2.34
CA LEU A 69 14.47 -5.48 2.04
C LEU A 69 13.80 -6.11 3.27
N ILE A 70 14.52 -6.96 3.99
CA ILE A 70 14.01 -7.59 5.21
C ILE A 70 13.67 -6.52 6.26
N LYS A 71 14.57 -5.55 6.47
CA LYS A 71 14.33 -4.44 7.40
C LYS A 71 13.11 -3.61 7.01
N ALA A 72 12.94 -3.31 5.73
CA ALA A 72 11.77 -2.58 5.23
C ALA A 72 10.47 -3.41 5.41
N MET A 73 10.51 -4.72 5.19
CA MET A 73 9.37 -5.60 5.44
C MET A 73 8.99 -5.66 6.92
N GLN A 74 9.97 -5.69 7.83
CA GLN A 74 9.72 -5.65 9.28
C GLN A 74 9.01 -4.37 9.72
N MET A 75 9.30 -3.22 9.09
CA MET A 75 8.58 -1.96 9.37
C MET A 75 7.10 -2.01 8.93
N LEU A 76 6.74 -2.95 8.08
CA LEU A 76 5.39 -3.18 7.56
C LEU A 76 4.79 -4.49 8.09
N ASP A 77 5.25 -4.99 9.24
CA ASP A 77 4.81 -6.28 9.76
C ASP A 77 3.30 -6.33 10.03
N GLU A 78 2.75 -5.26 10.59
CA GLU A 78 1.31 -5.07 10.86
C GLU A 78 0.44 -4.93 9.59
N VAL A 79 1.05 -4.81 8.40
CA VAL A 79 0.33 -4.59 7.13
C VAL A 79 0.09 -5.94 6.44
N GLU A 80 -1.10 -6.17 5.93
CA GLU A 80 -1.39 -7.34 5.09
C GLU A 80 -0.77 -7.24 3.69
N PHE A 81 -0.70 -8.35 2.98
CA PHE A 81 -0.38 -8.35 1.54
C PHE A 81 -1.61 -7.91 0.74
N SER A 82 -1.38 -7.24 -0.37
CA SER A 82 -2.46 -6.89 -1.30
C SER A 82 -3.08 -8.15 -1.90
N LYS A 83 -4.40 -8.27 -1.78
CA LYS A 83 -5.20 -9.36 -2.36
C LYS A 83 -5.69 -9.03 -3.76
N ASN A 84 -5.79 -7.74 -4.08
CA ASN A 84 -6.22 -7.25 -5.39
C ASN A 84 -5.49 -5.96 -5.74
N TYR A 85 -4.48 -6.08 -6.58
CA TYR A 85 -3.63 -4.94 -6.97
C TYR A 85 -4.40 -3.82 -7.66
N GLU A 86 -5.35 -4.14 -8.53
CA GLU A 86 -6.11 -3.11 -9.26
C GLU A 86 -6.95 -2.24 -8.34
N LYS A 87 -7.63 -2.87 -7.39
CA LYS A 87 -8.41 -2.18 -6.37
C LYS A 87 -7.51 -1.30 -5.49
N ASP A 88 -6.36 -1.83 -5.07
CA ASP A 88 -5.46 -1.11 -4.19
C ASP A 88 -4.75 0.05 -4.92
N PHE A 89 -4.46 -0.08 -6.22
CA PHE A 89 -3.94 1.02 -7.04
C PHE A 89 -4.96 2.13 -7.32
N SER A 90 -6.26 1.87 -7.18
CA SER A 90 -7.30 2.90 -7.31
C SER A 90 -7.43 3.79 -6.07
N TYR A 91 -6.69 3.51 -4.99
CA TYR A 91 -6.69 4.31 -3.77
C TYR A 91 -6.15 5.72 -4.04
N LYS A 92 -6.95 6.72 -3.66
CA LYS A 92 -6.55 8.13 -3.81
C LYS A 92 -5.69 8.55 -2.63
N ILE A 93 -4.47 8.97 -2.93
CA ILE A 93 -3.54 9.49 -1.93
C ILE A 93 -3.91 10.93 -1.57
N SER A 94 -3.84 11.26 -0.29
CA SER A 94 -3.99 12.64 0.16
C SER A 94 -2.78 13.48 -0.27
N ARG A 95 -2.98 14.76 -0.58
CA ARG A 95 -1.94 15.72 -1.00
C ARG A 95 -0.73 15.79 -0.05
N HIS A 96 -0.92 15.47 1.21
CA HIS A 96 0.18 15.43 2.20
C HIS A 96 1.17 14.29 2.00
N PHE A 97 0.87 13.34 1.12
CA PHE A 97 1.67 12.14 0.88
C PHE A 97 2.10 11.99 -0.59
N ASP A 98 2.29 13.11 -1.28
CA ASP A 98 2.67 13.13 -2.71
C ASP A 98 3.93 12.31 -3.01
N TYR A 99 4.86 12.21 -2.05
CA TYR A 99 6.06 11.39 -2.17
C TYR A 99 5.77 9.88 -2.30
N TYR A 100 4.55 9.42 -1.92
CA TYR A 100 4.12 8.04 -2.17
C TYR A 100 3.77 7.76 -3.63
N GLU A 101 3.45 8.78 -4.42
CA GLU A 101 3.07 8.59 -5.83
C GLU A 101 4.20 7.95 -6.63
N ASN A 102 5.42 8.47 -6.50
CA ASN A 102 6.59 7.89 -7.15
C ASN A 102 6.84 6.45 -6.70
N LEU A 103 6.67 6.18 -5.42
CA LEU A 103 6.86 4.85 -4.86
C LEU A 103 5.80 3.86 -5.37
N LEU A 104 4.54 4.28 -5.50
CA LEU A 104 3.48 3.47 -6.07
C LEU A 104 3.64 3.26 -7.59
N LEU A 105 4.23 4.22 -8.29
CA LEU A 105 4.59 4.04 -9.70
C LEU A 105 5.58 2.86 -9.85
N TRP A 106 6.60 2.80 -9.01
CA TRP A 106 7.52 1.66 -8.97
C TRP A 106 6.82 0.35 -8.60
N CYS A 107 5.92 0.37 -7.60
CA CYS A 107 5.12 -0.80 -7.25
C CYS A 107 4.30 -1.30 -8.44
N LYS A 108 3.71 -0.39 -9.22
CA LYS A 108 2.94 -0.72 -10.41
C LYS A 108 3.79 -1.42 -11.48
N ILE A 109 4.99 -0.89 -11.74
CA ILE A 109 5.94 -1.48 -12.68
C ILE A 109 6.30 -2.92 -12.28
N PHE A 110 6.62 -3.14 -11.00
CA PHE A 110 7.06 -4.46 -10.52
C PHE A 110 5.91 -5.47 -10.39
N LEU A 111 4.73 -5.06 -9.92
CA LEU A 111 3.62 -5.97 -9.65
C LEU A 111 2.78 -6.29 -10.88
N LYS A 112 2.65 -5.35 -11.82
CA LYS A 112 1.89 -5.55 -13.04
C LYS A 112 2.71 -6.14 -14.19
N ASN A 113 4.03 -6.32 -14.02
CA ASN A 113 4.95 -6.68 -15.11
C ASN A 113 4.76 -5.77 -16.35
N GLU A 114 4.37 -4.53 -16.12
CA GLU A 114 4.29 -3.53 -17.19
C GLU A 114 5.72 -3.16 -17.59
N SER A 115 6.39 -4.08 -18.32
CA SER A 115 7.60 -3.70 -19.01
C SER A 115 7.20 -2.72 -20.12
N PHE A 116 7.90 -1.60 -20.19
CA PHE A 116 7.70 -0.60 -21.24
C PHE A 116 8.06 -1.07 -22.64
N MET A 117 8.32 -2.37 -22.84
CA MET A 117 8.60 -2.96 -24.14
C MET A 117 7.74 -4.18 -24.43
N PRO A 118 7.11 -4.23 -25.62
CA PRO A 118 6.47 -5.43 -26.14
C PRO A 118 7.55 -6.39 -26.68
N TYR A 119 8.24 -7.12 -25.80
CA TYR A 119 9.07 -8.23 -26.22
C TYR A 119 8.29 -9.54 -26.02
N HIS A 120 7.85 -10.13 -27.11
CA HIS A 120 7.38 -11.49 -27.17
C HIS A 120 8.59 -12.44 -27.08
N GLY A 121 8.80 -13.01 -25.87
CA GLY A 121 9.79 -14.05 -25.66
C GLY A 121 9.63 -14.69 -24.29
N LYS A 122 9.92 -16.01 -24.22
CA LYS A 122 9.80 -16.82 -22.98
C LYS A 122 10.81 -16.45 -21.86
N ASN A 123 11.66 -15.45 -22.05
CA ASN A 123 12.62 -14.98 -21.08
C ASN A 123 12.17 -13.63 -20.54
N GLU A 124 11.78 -13.59 -19.27
CA GLU A 124 11.48 -12.38 -18.52
C GLU A 124 12.76 -11.56 -18.31
N ALA A 125 13.07 -10.67 -19.25
CA ALA A 125 14.10 -9.67 -19.03
C ALA A 125 13.42 -8.39 -18.52
N PHE A 126 13.72 -7.98 -17.31
CA PHE A 126 13.33 -6.67 -16.78
C PHE A 126 14.21 -5.61 -17.46
N ALA A 127 13.75 -5.06 -18.57
CA ALA A 127 14.40 -3.92 -19.21
C ALA A 127 13.76 -2.63 -18.69
N LEU A 128 14.46 -1.92 -17.82
CA LEU A 128 14.11 -0.56 -17.45
C LEU A 128 14.69 0.38 -18.50
N LEU A 129 13.84 0.95 -19.33
CA LEU A 129 14.24 2.03 -20.23
C LEU A 129 14.28 3.32 -19.43
N PHE A 130 15.49 3.76 -19.16
CA PHE A 130 15.71 5.10 -18.65
C PHE A 130 15.90 6.05 -19.86
N PRO A 131 15.28 7.23 -19.86
CA PRO A 131 15.59 8.28 -20.84
C PRO A 131 17.04 8.74 -20.57
N MET A 132 17.98 8.19 -21.33
CA MET A 132 19.42 8.42 -21.14
C MET A 132 19.78 9.91 -21.25
N GLU A 133 19.07 10.65 -22.08
CA GLU A 133 19.23 12.11 -22.20
C GLU A 133 19.04 12.81 -20.85
N LYS A 134 17.96 12.49 -20.15
CA LYS A 134 17.66 13.11 -18.85
C LYS A 134 18.65 12.70 -17.75
N ILE A 135 19.07 11.43 -17.76
CA ILE A 135 20.09 10.94 -16.82
C ILE A 135 21.43 11.64 -17.08
N PHE A 136 21.77 11.86 -18.35
CA PHE A 136 22.98 12.56 -18.74
C PHE A 136 22.93 14.04 -18.34
N GLU A 137 21.81 14.71 -18.55
CA GLU A 137 21.58 16.09 -18.12
C GLU A 137 21.70 16.23 -16.58
N ASP A 138 21.04 15.34 -15.83
CA ASP A 138 21.11 15.34 -14.38
C ASP A 138 22.53 15.04 -13.87
N TYR A 139 23.27 14.14 -14.53
CA TYR A 139 24.67 13.84 -14.21
C TYR A 139 25.59 15.05 -14.47
N VAL A 140 25.46 15.71 -15.61
CA VAL A 140 26.25 16.91 -15.95
C VAL A 140 25.93 18.06 -14.99
N ALA A 141 24.67 18.27 -14.64
CA ALA A 141 24.26 19.26 -13.66
C ALA A 141 24.78 19.00 -12.25
N TYR A 142 25.02 17.73 -11.89
CA TYR A 142 25.61 17.36 -10.60
C TYR A 142 27.15 17.57 -10.56
N MET A 143 27.81 17.50 -11.73
CA MET A 143 29.26 17.60 -11.85
C MET A 143 29.80 19.03 -12.05
N LEU A 144 28.89 19.98 -12.36
CA LEU A 144 29.19 21.43 -12.48
C LEU A 144 28.89 22.18 -11.19
#